data_6591c81ecbd817f8f9f7c850a22e40b2
#
_entry.id   6591c81ecbd817f8f9f7c850a22e40b2
#
_cell.length_a   1.000
_cell.length_b   1.000
_cell.length_c   1.000
_cell.angle_alpha   90.00
_cell.angle_beta   90.00
_cell.angle_gamma   90.00
#
_symmetry.space_group_name_H-M   'P 1'
#
loop_
_entity.id
_entity.type
_entity.pdbx_description
1 polymer ?
#
loop_
_entity_poly.entity_id
_entity_poly.type
_entity_poly.pdbx_seq_one_letter_code
_entity_poly.pdbx_strand_id
1 'polypeptide(L)'
;MRLHRPLSAIAAGLVLASASAAAAAPTPSSADAADINAGLQAMRDYNLIVLKDLQSSSQVQGKTFVGGNLSGGSSNYFTSPGSQAGGVALTVGGNVTGGAKNINNGGSVKVGGDLTSGANMNGGGGVQADGDVKKVNANGASVYAGGSVSNTNAKDIYYGGSVSNSNGTMHAGDHSADGIQAAIAATTAALTTDFLKTSDYFSDLSATNTLGYSADGQQALFNAGTGTGVAVFQIADLEAALKNRSVLNFTFPTSYDAVIINVAGTSVKLPSSINFNGPTGLGTKVIWNFFEATSVDLGSKSWYGSILAPQAQLKNNNFVEGSVVVRSMIQNGEIKMGGLGGSNLIVSQFGGAAPIPEPAVWTMMILGFGAIGSVIRRRRTAFAR
;
A
#
# COMPACT_ATOMS: atom_id res chain seq x y z
N MET A 1 -40.88 77.33 15.73
CA MET A 1 -39.74 76.51 16.05
C MET A 1 -40.09 75.08 15.64
N ARG A 2 -39.73 74.64 14.38
CA ARG A 2 -40.02 73.29 13.84
C ARG A 2 -38.73 72.54 13.75
N LEU A 3 -38.57 71.43 14.54
CA LEU A 3 -37.47 70.53 14.50
C LEU A 3 -37.63 69.54 13.31
N HIS A 4 -36.69 69.55 12.36
CA HIS A 4 -36.57 68.54 11.34
C HIS A 4 -35.70 67.43 11.89
N ARG A 5 -36.21 66.17 11.85
CA ARG A 5 -35.48 64.99 12.07
C ARG A 5 -35.00 64.43 10.68
N PRO A 6 -33.75 64.03 10.50
CA PRO A 6 -33.37 63.34 9.30
C PRO A 6 -33.71 61.84 9.37
N LEU A 7 -34.31 61.29 8.33
CA LEU A 7 -34.47 59.85 8.13
C LEU A 7 -33.12 59.28 7.72
N SER A 8 -32.62 58.34 8.53
CA SER A 8 -31.49 57.49 8.16
C SER A 8 -32.00 56.33 7.32
N ALA A 9 -31.58 56.28 6.06
CA ALA A 9 -31.78 55.13 5.16
C ALA A 9 -30.78 54.03 5.50
N ILE A 10 -31.28 52.88 5.96
CA ILE A 10 -30.50 51.68 6.15
C ILE A 10 -30.40 50.97 4.77
N ALA A 11 -29.25 51.03 4.16
CA ALA A 11 -28.95 50.23 2.98
C ALA A 11 -28.66 48.80 3.43
N ALA A 12 -29.59 47.89 3.19
CA ALA A 12 -29.37 46.45 3.36
C ALA A 12 -28.49 45.95 2.18
N GLY A 13 -27.23 45.76 2.46
CA GLY A 13 -26.31 45.10 1.51
C GLY A 13 -26.62 43.61 1.41
N LEU A 14 -27.17 43.21 0.28
CA LEU A 14 -27.35 41.79 -0.08
C LEU A 14 -25.99 41.18 -0.38
N VAL A 15 -25.38 40.46 0.56
CA VAL A 15 -24.20 39.65 0.34
C VAL A 15 -24.67 38.39 -0.40
N LEU A 16 -24.52 38.39 -1.71
CA LEU A 16 -24.60 37.14 -2.50
C LEU A 16 -23.39 36.27 -2.16
N ALA A 17 -23.58 35.29 -1.29
CA ALA A 17 -22.64 34.19 -1.12
C ALA A 17 -22.70 33.35 -2.39
N SER A 18 -21.73 33.54 -3.26
CA SER A 18 -21.48 32.62 -4.38
C SER A 18 -21.01 31.27 -3.80
N ALA A 19 -21.93 30.31 -3.67
CA ALA A 19 -21.56 28.92 -3.46
C ALA A 19 -20.83 28.46 -4.73
N SER A 20 -19.50 28.41 -4.69
CA SER A 20 -18.74 27.70 -5.69
C SER A 20 -19.16 26.23 -5.60
N ALA A 21 -19.82 25.72 -6.63
CA ALA A 21 -20.06 24.29 -6.77
C ALA A 21 -18.68 23.62 -6.78
N ALA A 22 -18.43 22.76 -5.79
CA ALA A 22 -17.25 21.89 -5.83
C ALA A 22 -17.30 21.13 -7.15
N ALA A 23 -16.23 21.20 -7.93
CA ALA A 23 -16.14 20.43 -9.16
C ALA A 23 -16.29 18.95 -8.79
N ALA A 24 -17.13 18.23 -9.52
CA ALA A 24 -17.28 16.79 -9.31
C ALA A 24 -15.90 16.12 -9.52
N ALA A 25 -15.58 15.13 -8.70
CA ALA A 25 -14.36 14.34 -8.88
C ALA A 25 -14.32 13.75 -10.31
N PRO A 26 -13.15 13.69 -10.95
CA PRO A 26 -13.03 13.09 -12.27
C PRO A 26 -13.51 11.65 -12.23
N THR A 27 -14.32 11.25 -13.20
CA THR A 27 -14.79 9.87 -13.31
C THR A 27 -13.77 9.07 -14.12
N PRO A 28 -13.06 8.10 -13.52
CA PRO A 28 -12.10 7.28 -14.24
C PRO A 28 -12.79 6.38 -15.25
N SER A 29 -12.07 5.95 -16.30
CA SER A 29 -12.55 4.88 -17.18
C SER A 29 -12.78 3.58 -16.39
N SER A 30 -13.54 2.63 -16.92
CA SER A 30 -13.77 1.35 -16.24
C SER A 30 -12.46 0.57 -15.99
N ALA A 31 -11.51 0.65 -16.92
CA ALA A 31 -10.20 0.01 -16.78
C ALA A 31 -9.37 0.70 -15.68
N ASP A 32 -9.33 2.04 -15.67
CA ASP A 32 -8.60 2.78 -14.62
C ASP A 32 -9.23 2.55 -13.24
N ALA A 33 -10.55 2.46 -13.17
CA ALA A 33 -11.25 2.14 -11.92
C ALA A 33 -10.88 0.75 -11.38
N ALA A 34 -10.67 -0.24 -12.27
CA ALA A 34 -10.21 -1.57 -11.86
C ALA A 34 -8.80 -1.52 -11.29
N ASP A 35 -7.86 -0.85 -11.97
CA ASP A 35 -6.48 -0.70 -11.53
C ASP A 35 -6.39 0.08 -10.20
N ILE A 36 -7.14 1.18 -10.05
CA ILE A 36 -7.19 1.95 -8.81
C ILE A 36 -7.71 1.08 -7.64
N ASN A 37 -8.78 0.32 -7.86
CA ASN A 37 -9.32 -0.58 -6.84
C ASN A 37 -8.33 -1.70 -6.48
N ALA A 38 -7.59 -2.24 -7.46
CA ALA A 38 -6.53 -3.22 -7.23
C ALA A 38 -5.38 -2.63 -6.38
N GLY A 39 -4.95 -1.41 -6.66
CA GLY A 39 -3.97 -0.69 -5.86
C GLY A 39 -4.44 -0.49 -4.42
N LEU A 40 -5.67 -0.03 -4.22
CA LEU A 40 -6.26 0.12 -2.88
C LEU A 40 -6.39 -1.21 -2.14
N GLN A 41 -6.76 -2.30 -2.85
CA GLN A 41 -6.82 -3.63 -2.25
C GLN A 41 -5.43 -4.12 -1.85
N ALA A 42 -4.41 -3.91 -2.67
CA ALA A 42 -3.04 -4.26 -2.32
C ALA A 42 -2.53 -3.50 -1.08
N MET A 43 -2.91 -2.22 -0.90
CA MET A 43 -2.60 -1.48 0.34
C MET A 43 -3.27 -2.07 1.59
N ARG A 44 -4.39 -2.78 1.45
CA ARG A 44 -5.03 -3.52 2.57
C ARG A 44 -4.33 -4.85 2.83
N ASP A 45 -3.92 -5.53 1.77
CA ASP A 45 -3.34 -6.87 1.84
C ASP A 45 -1.88 -6.87 2.31
N TYR A 46 -1.18 -5.75 2.14
CA TYR A 46 0.22 -5.58 2.52
C TYR A 46 0.43 -4.38 3.43
N ASN A 47 1.32 -4.53 4.38
CA ASN A 47 1.77 -3.43 5.24
C ASN A 47 2.94 -2.65 4.60
N LEU A 48 3.77 -3.34 3.80
CA LEU A 48 4.85 -2.71 3.05
C LEU A 48 4.92 -3.26 1.63
N ILE A 49 4.88 -2.37 0.64
CA ILE A 49 5.11 -2.66 -0.77
C ILE A 49 6.23 -1.77 -1.29
N VAL A 50 7.31 -2.39 -1.73
CA VAL A 50 8.46 -1.72 -2.35
C VAL A 50 8.61 -2.25 -3.77
N LEU A 51 8.35 -1.41 -4.78
CA LEU A 51 8.29 -1.83 -6.18
C LEU A 51 9.67 -2.17 -6.78
N LYS A 52 10.76 -1.71 -6.15
CA LYS A 52 12.15 -2.01 -6.50
C LYS A 52 12.89 -2.55 -5.25
N ASP A 53 14.01 -1.98 -4.89
CA ASP A 53 14.89 -2.50 -3.85
C ASP A 53 14.55 -1.97 -2.46
N LEU A 54 14.61 -2.85 -1.47
CA LEU A 54 14.50 -2.57 -0.05
C LEU A 54 15.84 -2.80 0.65
N GLN A 55 16.37 -1.75 1.28
CA GLN A 55 17.42 -1.88 2.27
C GLN A 55 16.81 -1.76 3.66
N SER A 56 16.83 -2.85 4.45
CA SER A 56 16.17 -2.92 5.76
C SER A 56 17.11 -3.33 6.87
N SER A 57 17.00 -2.63 8.00
CA SER A 57 17.64 -3.01 9.27
C SER A 57 16.63 -2.97 10.43
N SER A 58 15.33 -3.04 10.13
CA SER A 58 14.25 -2.87 11.09
C SER A 58 13.18 -3.97 10.95
N GLN A 59 11.94 -3.68 11.33
CA GLN A 59 10.88 -4.67 11.33
C GLN A 59 9.62 -4.19 10.59
N VAL A 60 8.84 -5.15 10.08
CA VAL A 60 7.54 -4.95 9.47
C VAL A 60 6.53 -5.86 10.17
N GLN A 61 5.43 -5.28 10.65
CA GLN A 61 4.43 -6.03 11.39
C GLN A 61 3.57 -6.93 10.50
N GLY A 62 3.17 -6.48 9.34
CA GLY A 62 2.32 -7.21 8.40
C GLY A 62 3.09 -7.83 7.22
N LYS A 63 2.34 -8.16 6.16
CA LYS A 63 2.91 -8.72 4.92
C LYS A 63 3.77 -7.70 4.20
N THR A 64 4.86 -8.20 3.60
CA THR A 64 5.84 -7.40 2.87
C THR A 64 6.02 -7.92 1.46
N PHE A 65 5.94 -7.02 0.47
CA PHE A 65 6.24 -7.27 -0.93
C PHE A 65 7.40 -6.38 -1.38
N VAL A 66 8.42 -6.99 -1.99
CA VAL A 66 9.59 -6.32 -2.58
C VAL A 66 9.74 -6.80 -4.02
N GLY A 67 9.54 -5.92 -4.99
CA GLY A 67 9.64 -6.27 -6.41
C GLY A 67 11.08 -6.50 -6.90
N GLY A 68 12.07 -5.89 -6.25
CA GLY A 68 13.51 -6.02 -6.50
C GLY A 68 14.23 -6.83 -5.43
N ASN A 69 15.42 -6.36 -5.01
CA ASN A 69 16.25 -7.03 -4.02
C ASN A 69 15.94 -6.57 -2.59
N LEU A 70 16.15 -7.47 -1.63
CA LEU A 70 16.15 -7.18 -0.22
C LEU A 70 17.56 -7.30 0.35
N SER A 71 18.07 -6.22 0.93
CA SER A 71 19.42 -6.15 1.51
C SER A 71 19.40 -5.51 2.91
N GLY A 72 20.58 -5.23 3.45
CA GLY A 72 20.77 -4.51 4.71
C GLY A 72 21.07 -5.42 5.88
N GLY A 73 20.78 -4.93 7.10
CA GLY A 73 21.06 -5.64 8.35
C GLY A 73 20.10 -6.79 8.63
N SER A 74 20.19 -7.33 9.84
CA SER A 74 19.16 -8.24 10.34
C SER A 74 17.84 -7.50 10.48
N SER A 75 16.76 -8.13 10.06
CA SER A 75 15.43 -7.54 10.04
C SER A 75 14.35 -8.58 10.36
N ASN A 76 13.21 -8.09 10.86
CA ASN A 76 12.12 -8.95 11.29
C ASN A 76 10.87 -8.66 10.46
N TYR A 77 10.21 -9.70 10.01
CA TYR A 77 8.99 -9.59 9.20
C TYR A 77 7.84 -10.34 9.85
N PHE A 78 6.62 -9.84 9.62
CA PHE A 78 5.40 -10.47 10.09
C PHE A 78 5.33 -10.58 11.60
N THR A 79 5.80 -9.54 12.31
CA THR A 79 5.93 -9.56 13.78
C THR A 79 4.60 -9.43 14.49
N SER A 80 3.58 -8.82 13.86
CA SER A 80 2.23 -8.65 14.41
C SER A 80 1.21 -8.44 13.27
N PRO A 81 0.92 -9.49 12.47
CA PRO A 81 0.20 -9.34 11.20
C PRO A 81 -1.28 -8.98 11.32
N GLY A 82 -1.91 -9.11 12.50
CA GLY A 82 -3.31 -8.74 12.70
C GLY A 82 -4.24 -9.38 11.66
N SER A 83 -4.97 -8.55 10.91
CA SER A 83 -5.88 -8.98 9.85
C SER A 83 -5.18 -9.61 8.63
N GLN A 84 -3.87 -9.43 8.49
CA GLN A 84 -3.06 -10.02 7.41
C GLN A 84 -2.49 -11.39 7.78
N ALA A 85 -2.90 -12.01 8.91
CA ALA A 85 -2.37 -13.27 9.40
C ALA A 85 -2.45 -14.41 8.37
N GLY A 86 -1.42 -15.28 8.40
CA GLY A 86 -1.32 -16.45 7.52
C GLY A 86 -0.77 -16.18 6.12
N GLY A 87 -0.36 -17.25 5.45
CA GLY A 87 0.15 -17.24 4.09
C GLY A 87 1.59 -16.73 3.95
N VAL A 88 1.89 -16.08 2.83
CA VAL A 88 3.22 -15.57 2.54
C VAL A 88 3.43 -14.23 3.26
N ALA A 89 4.39 -14.20 4.18
CA ALA A 89 4.76 -13.03 4.98
C ALA A 89 5.70 -12.08 4.23
N LEU A 90 6.64 -12.66 3.46
CA LEU A 90 7.66 -11.93 2.73
C LEU A 90 7.78 -12.47 1.30
N THR A 91 7.56 -11.60 0.33
CA THR A 91 7.77 -11.85 -1.09
C THR A 91 8.89 -10.93 -1.59
N VAL A 92 9.91 -11.48 -2.26
CA VAL A 92 11.04 -10.74 -2.83
C VAL A 92 11.28 -11.19 -4.26
N GLY A 93 11.22 -10.27 -5.23
CA GLY A 93 11.39 -10.59 -6.65
C GLY A 93 12.83 -10.89 -7.07
N GLY A 94 13.80 -10.26 -6.41
CA GLY A 94 15.22 -10.47 -6.63
C GLY A 94 15.88 -11.31 -5.53
N ASN A 95 17.12 -10.95 -5.19
CA ASN A 95 17.92 -11.64 -4.19
C ASN A 95 17.68 -11.11 -2.77
N VAL A 96 17.85 -11.98 -1.78
CA VAL A 96 17.86 -11.64 -0.35
C VAL A 96 19.26 -11.79 0.20
N THR A 97 19.88 -10.67 0.59
CA THR A 97 21.30 -10.59 1.02
C THR A 97 21.45 -9.88 2.37
N GLY A 98 22.67 -9.82 2.88
CA GLY A 98 23.01 -9.11 4.12
C GLY A 98 22.74 -9.93 5.39
N GLY A 99 22.22 -9.28 6.44
CA GLY A 99 21.92 -9.92 7.72
C GLY A 99 20.71 -10.84 7.66
N ALA A 100 20.62 -11.78 8.61
CA ALA A 100 19.53 -12.77 8.66
C ALA A 100 18.14 -12.14 8.72
N LYS A 101 17.15 -12.77 8.07
CA LYS A 101 15.75 -12.38 8.09
C LYS A 101 14.98 -13.27 9.04
N ASN A 102 14.33 -12.67 10.04
CA ASN A 102 13.49 -13.40 10.97
C ASN A 102 12.03 -13.29 10.53
N ILE A 103 11.41 -14.41 10.21
CA ILE A 103 10.03 -14.48 9.76
C ILE A 103 9.20 -15.07 10.88
N ASN A 104 8.21 -14.32 11.34
CA ASN A 104 7.47 -14.65 12.57
C ASN A 104 6.06 -15.14 12.27
N ASN A 105 5.36 -15.58 13.30
CA ASN A 105 3.94 -15.98 13.27
C ASN A 105 3.57 -16.99 12.18
N GLY A 106 4.48 -17.91 11.85
CA GLY A 106 4.22 -18.96 10.87
C GLY A 106 4.13 -18.50 9.41
N GLY A 107 4.54 -17.28 9.13
CA GLY A 107 4.56 -16.75 7.77
C GLY A 107 5.58 -17.46 6.88
N SER A 108 5.26 -17.63 5.59
CA SER A 108 6.17 -18.22 4.60
C SER A 108 6.94 -17.15 3.82
N VAL A 109 8.00 -17.56 3.12
CA VAL A 109 8.84 -16.69 2.28
C VAL A 109 8.83 -17.17 0.83
N LYS A 110 8.70 -16.21 -0.11
CA LYS A 110 8.94 -16.45 -1.55
C LYS A 110 10.02 -15.52 -2.06
N VAL A 111 11.01 -16.08 -2.76
CA VAL A 111 12.15 -15.36 -3.33
C VAL A 111 12.31 -15.72 -4.80
N GLY A 112 12.33 -14.73 -5.68
CA GLY A 112 12.53 -14.93 -7.12
C GLY A 112 13.98 -15.17 -7.50
N GLY A 113 14.95 -14.82 -6.66
CA GLY A 113 16.37 -15.07 -6.85
C GLY A 113 16.94 -15.93 -5.72
N ASP A 114 18.17 -15.59 -5.31
CA ASP A 114 18.88 -16.30 -4.23
C ASP A 114 18.50 -15.78 -2.85
N LEU A 115 18.39 -16.68 -1.87
CA LEU A 115 18.34 -16.35 -0.46
C LEU A 115 19.66 -16.70 0.21
N THR A 116 20.55 -15.71 0.35
CA THR A 116 21.91 -15.89 0.89
C THR A 116 22.14 -15.24 2.25
N SER A 117 21.25 -14.35 2.69
CA SER A 117 21.30 -13.71 4.01
C SER A 117 21.11 -14.70 5.18
N GLY A 118 20.48 -15.81 4.91
CA GLY A 118 19.88 -16.67 5.92
C GLY A 118 18.50 -16.22 6.34
N ALA A 119 17.70 -17.17 6.84
CA ALA A 119 16.37 -16.90 7.39
C ALA A 119 16.07 -17.82 8.58
N ASN A 120 15.44 -17.25 9.61
CA ASN A 120 14.88 -17.98 10.74
C ASN A 120 13.35 -17.98 10.62
N MET A 121 12.76 -19.16 10.42
CA MET A 121 11.32 -19.33 10.24
C MET A 121 10.66 -19.63 11.59
N ASN A 122 10.19 -18.59 12.26
CA ASN A 122 9.58 -18.69 13.60
C ASN A 122 8.08 -18.98 13.48
N GLY A 123 7.67 -20.20 13.86
CA GLY A 123 6.26 -20.60 13.86
C GLY A 123 5.83 -21.51 12.70
N GLY A 124 6.78 -22.07 11.92
CA GLY A 124 6.51 -23.17 10.98
C GLY A 124 6.23 -22.79 9.54
N GLY A 125 6.51 -21.57 9.12
CA GLY A 125 6.44 -21.17 7.71
C GLY A 125 7.57 -21.77 6.86
N GLY A 126 7.30 -22.05 5.58
CA GLY A 126 8.27 -22.58 4.62
C GLY A 126 8.98 -21.50 3.78
N VAL A 127 10.00 -21.94 3.05
CA VAL A 127 10.75 -21.09 2.12
C VAL A 127 10.65 -21.66 0.71
N GLN A 128 10.40 -20.80 -0.26
CA GLN A 128 10.48 -21.08 -1.69
C GLN A 128 11.41 -20.06 -2.36
N ALA A 129 12.43 -20.51 -3.05
CA ALA A 129 13.35 -19.64 -3.82
C ALA A 129 13.63 -20.25 -5.20
N ASP A 130 13.60 -19.42 -6.24
CA ASP A 130 13.93 -19.84 -7.61
C ASP A 130 15.44 -20.17 -7.73
N GLY A 131 16.29 -19.46 -6.98
CA GLY A 131 17.73 -19.64 -6.92
C GLY A 131 18.23 -20.49 -5.76
N ASP A 132 19.44 -20.18 -5.30
CA ASP A 132 20.12 -20.83 -4.17
C ASP A 132 19.52 -20.43 -2.82
N VAL A 133 19.50 -21.38 -1.88
CA VAL A 133 19.11 -21.17 -0.49
C VAL A 133 20.25 -21.45 0.47
N LYS A 134 20.60 -20.48 1.32
CA LYS A 134 21.70 -20.61 2.29
C LYS A 134 21.30 -20.18 3.69
N LYS A 135 21.75 -20.93 4.70
CA LYS A 135 21.65 -20.58 6.13
C LYS A 135 20.19 -20.40 6.60
N VAL A 136 19.28 -21.24 6.12
CA VAL A 136 17.87 -21.23 6.57
C VAL A 136 17.68 -22.17 7.74
N ASN A 137 16.98 -21.70 8.76
CA ASN A 137 16.48 -22.50 9.86
C ASN A 137 14.94 -22.53 9.79
N ALA A 138 14.40 -23.61 9.22
CA ALA A 138 12.97 -23.83 9.00
C ALA A 138 12.52 -25.13 9.68
N ASN A 139 12.81 -25.25 10.99
CA ASN A 139 12.44 -26.41 11.79
C ASN A 139 10.93 -26.71 11.65
N GLY A 140 10.60 -27.94 11.24
CA GLY A 140 9.23 -28.40 11.06
C GLY A 140 8.55 -27.95 9.75
N ALA A 141 9.21 -27.15 8.92
CA ALA A 141 8.70 -26.72 7.62
C ALA A 141 9.63 -27.14 6.46
N SER A 142 9.15 -27.02 5.23
CA SER A 142 9.89 -27.40 4.02
C SER A 142 10.59 -26.21 3.39
N VAL A 143 11.72 -26.49 2.74
CA VAL A 143 12.48 -25.55 1.91
C VAL A 143 12.48 -26.06 0.47
N TYR A 144 12.14 -25.21 -0.48
CA TYR A 144 12.15 -25.46 -1.92
C TYR A 144 13.13 -24.48 -2.57
N ALA A 145 14.12 -25.01 -3.29
CA ALA A 145 15.13 -24.24 -4.02
C ALA A 145 15.25 -24.76 -5.46
N GLY A 146 15.08 -23.88 -6.45
CA GLY A 146 15.40 -24.22 -7.84
C GLY A 146 16.91 -24.45 -8.02
N GLY A 147 17.76 -23.77 -7.23
CA GLY A 147 19.20 -23.91 -7.17
C GLY A 147 19.69 -24.91 -6.11
N SER A 148 20.85 -24.59 -5.53
CA SER A 148 21.52 -25.38 -4.49
C SER A 148 21.15 -24.93 -3.09
N VAL A 149 21.21 -25.86 -2.12
CA VAL A 149 20.92 -25.61 -0.71
C VAL A 149 22.16 -25.85 0.16
N SER A 150 22.50 -24.92 1.05
CA SER A 150 23.62 -25.08 1.96
C SER A 150 23.36 -24.51 3.35
N ASN A 151 23.97 -25.17 4.38
CA ASN A 151 23.86 -24.77 5.79
C ASN A 151 22.41 -24.57 6.26
N THR A 152 21.50 -25.41 5.81
CA THR A 152 20.04 -25.27 6.00
C THR A 152 19.53 -26.42 6.85
N ASN A 153 18.61 -26.09 7.78
CA ASN A 153 17.92 -27.05 8.61
C ASN A 153 16.40 -26.93 8.37
N ALA A 154 15.79 -27.99 7.87
CA ALA A 154 14.36 -28.04 7.55
C ALA A 154 13.81 -29.46 7.76
N LYS A 155 12.49 -29.63 7.74
CA LYS A 155 11.87 -30.96 7.74
C LYS A 155 12.17 -31.68 6.41
N ASP A 156 11.84 -31.04 5.31
CA ASP A 156 12.07 -31.53 3.96
C ASP A 156 12.82 -30.46 3.14
N ILE A 157 13.79 -30.87 2.33
CA ILE A 157 14.59 -30.02 1.47
C ILE A 157 14.44 -30.50 0.03
N TYR A 158 13.75 -29.70 -0.80
CA TYR A 158 13.56 -29.91 -2.23
C TYR A 158 14.52 -29.00 -3.00
N TYR A 159 15.29 -29.57 -3.96
CA TYR A 159 16.34 -28.81 -4.64
C TYR A 159 16.58 -29.29 -6.07
N GLY A 160 16.85 -28.34 -6.98
CA GLY A 160 17.22 -28.62 -8.37
C GLY A 160 18.73 -28.80 -8.55
N GLY A 161 19.57 -28.15 -7.75
CA GLY A 161 21.03 -28.17 -7.81
C GLY A 161 21.68 -29.21 -6.91
N SER A 162 22.48 -28.75 -5.93
CA SER A 162 23.20 -29.61 -4.97
C SER A 162 22.91 -29.25 -3.52
N VAL A 163 23.19 -30.16 -2.58
CA VAL A 163 23.02 -29.90 -1.13
C VAL A 163 24.36 -30.11 -0.42
N SER A 164 24.66 -29.21 0.53
CA SER A 164 25.81 -29.32 1.43
C SER A 164 25.48 -28.84 2.84
N ASN A 165 26.09 -29.46 3.85
CA ASN A 165 25.98 -29.08 5.27
C ASN A 165 24.54 -28.77 5.73
N SER A 166 23.57 -29.55 5.26
CA SER A 166 22.16 -29.32 5.51
C SER A 166 21.51 -30.54 6.16
N ASN A 167 20.45 -30.33 6.95
CA ASN A 167 19.76 -31.35 7.69
C ASN A 167 18.26 -31.34 7.36
N GLY A 168 17.71 -32.52 7.05
CA GLY A 168 16.32 -32.74 6.66
C GLY A 168 16.20 -33.93 5.70
N THR A 169 14.98 -34.25 5.28
CA THR A 169 14.75 -35.24 4.21
C THR A 169 15.05 -34.59 2.87
N MET A 170 15.97 -35.20 2.09
CA MET A 170 16.45 -34.62 0.82
C MET A 170 15.66 -35.12 -0.37
N HIS A 171 15.20 -34.21 -1.23
CA HIS A 171 14.44 -34.48 -2.45
C HIS A 171 15.15 -33.80 -3.63
N ALA A 172 15.96 -34.54 -4.37
CA ALA A 172 16.73 -34.03 -5.50
C ALA A 172 15.90 -33.96 -6.80
N GLY A 173 16.25 -33.01 -7.66
CA GLY A 173 15.61 -32.83 -8.97
C GLY A 173 14.18 -32.23 -8.86
N ASP A 174 13.89 -31.51 -7.79
CA ASP A 174 12.62 -30.82 -7.63
C ASP A 174 12.70 -29.42 -8.26
N HIS A 175 11.75 -29.11 -9.15
CA HIS A 175 11.63 -27.85 -9.85
C HIS A 175 10.35 -27.09 -9.47
N SER A 176 9.74 -27.41 -8.31
CA SER A 176 8.51 -26.77 -7.85
C SER A 176 8.68 -25.29 -7.48
N ALA A 177 9.91 -24.83 -7.29
CA ALA A 177 10.24 -23.42 -7.07
C ALA A 177 10.51 -22.64 -8.37
N ASP A 178 10.61 -23.31 -9.52
CA ASP A 178 10.90 -22.66 -10.80
C ASP A 178 9.77 -21.69 -11.21
N GLY A 179 10.15 -20.54 -11.79
CA GLY A 179 9.21 -19.55 -12.29
C GLY A 179 8.66 -18.57 -11.25
N ILE A 180 9.08 -18.67 -9.98
CA ILE A 180 8.71 -17.72 -8.92
C ILE A 180 9.14 -16.30 -9.30
N GLN A 181 10.35 -16.14 -9.85
CA GLN A 181 10.88 -14.85 -10.29
C GLN A 181 9.97 -14.20 -11.34
N ALA A 182 9.60 -14.96 -12.38
CA ALA A 182 8.72 -14.46 -13.44
C ALA A 182 7.34 -14.06 -12.91
N ALA A 183 6.76 -14.86 -12.00
CA ALA A 183 5.47 -14.57 -11.39
C ALA A 183 5.51 -13.30 -10.53
N ILE A 184 6.58 -13.10 -9.73
CA ILE A 184 6.75 -11.89 -8.92
C ILE A 184 7.00 -10.68 -9.83
N ALA A 185 7.77 -10.81 -10.90
CA ALA A 185 8.01 -9.73 -11.87
C ALA A 185 6.70 -9.27 -12.53
N ALA A 186 5.83 -10.20 -12.94
CA ALA A 186 4.51 -9.89 -13.48
C ALA A 186 3.62 -9.16 -12.44
N THR A 187 3.61 -9.64 -11.19
CA THR A 187 2.89 -8.98 -10.09
C THR A 187 3.44 -7.58 -9.83
N THR A 188 4.76 -7.40 -9.86
CA THR A 188 5.41 -6.09 -9.67
C THR A 188 5.01 -5.09 -10.76
N ALA A 189 4.93 -5.56 -12.01
CA ALA A 189 4.49 -4.71 -13.14
C ALA A 189 3.03 -4.27 -12.98
N ALA A 190 2.13 -5.18 -12.61
CA ALA A 190 0.73 -4.88 -12.34
C ALA A 190 0.60 -3.87 -11.19
N LEU A 191 1.18 -4.15 -10.02
CA LEU A 191 1.16 -3.25 -8.86
C LEU A 191 1.75 -1.87 -9.18
N THR A 192 2.78 -1.79 -10.03
CA THR A 192 3.34 -0.51 -10.45
C THR A 192 2.31 0.31 -11.23
N THR A 193 1.60 -0.30 -12.18
CA THR A 193 0.54 0.35 -12.94
C THR A 193 -0.60 0.78 -12.02
N ASP A 194 -1.06 -0.11 -11.16
CA ASP A 194 -2.17 0.14 -10.24
C ASP A 194 -1.89 1.32 -9.31
N PHE A 195 -0.68 1.37 -8.73
CA PHE A 195 -0.33 2.46 -7.80
C PHE A 195 -0.05 3.79 -8.50
N LEU A 196 0.52 3.80 -9.69
CA LEU A 196 0.66 5.03 -10.46
C LEU A 196 -0.72 5.60 -10.78
N LYS A 197 -1.65 4.81 -11.29
CA LYS A 197 -3.02 5.25 -11.57
C LYS A 197 -3.77 5.68 -10.32
N THR A 198 -3.58 4.97 -9.19
CA THR A 198 -4.19 5.35 -7.91
C THR A 198 -3.66 6.70 -7.43
N SER A 199 -2.35 6.92 -7.52
CA SER A 199 -1.70 8.15 -7.10
C SER A 199 -2.11 9.33 -7.98
N ASP A 200 -2.14 9.15 -9.29
CA ASP A 200 -2.56 10.16 -10.26
C ASP A 200 -4.05 10.52 -10.05
N TYR A 201 -4.92 9.52 -9.91
CA TYR A 201 -6.33 9.74 -9.63
C TYR A 201 -6.55 10.55 -8.35
N PHE A 202 -5.81 10.24 -7.28
CA PHE A 202 -5.92 11.02 -6.04
C PHE A 202 -5.42 12.45 -6.21
N SER A 203 -4.38 12.69 -7.00
CA SER A 203 -3.86 14.03 -7.24
C SER A 203 -4.86 14.93 -7.98
N ASP A 204 -5.69 14.33 -8.84
CA ASP A 204 -6.73 15.01 -9.62
C ASP A 204 -8.00 15.33 -8.83
N LEU A 205 -8.15 14.78 -7.61
CA LEU A 205 -9.30 15.07 -6.76
C LEU A 205 -9.30 16.53 -6.32
N SER A 206 -10.44 17.20 -6.47
CA SER A 206 -10.61 18.57 -5.97
C SER A 206 -10.50 18.61 -4.44
N ALA A 207 -9.79 19.61 -3.91
CA ALA A 207 -9.73 19.83 -2.46
C ALA A 207 -11.14 20.09 -1.89
N THR A 208 -11.51 19.31 -0.87
CA THR A 208 -12.72 19.56 -0.08
C THR A 208 -12.41 20.34 1.18
N ASN A 209 -11.14 20.33 1.61
CA ASN A 209 -10.67 20.94 2.84
C ASN A 209 -9.34 21.66 2.62
N THR A 210 -9.04 22.64 3.45
CA THR A 210 -7.79 23.38 3.44
C THR A 210 -7.01 23.15 4.73
N LEU A 211 -5.68 23.14 4.62
CA LEU A 211 -4.80 23.12 5.78
C LEU A 211 -4.93 24.43 6.55
N GLY A 212 -5.29 24.33 7.81
CA GLY A 212 -5.36 25.46 8.74
C GLY A 212 -4.13 25.55 9.66
N TYR A 213 -4.08 26.61 10.44
CA TYR A 213 -3.04 26.81 11.46
C TYR A 213 -3.64 27.31 12.76
N SER A 214 -3.04 26.93 13.91
CA SER A 214 -3.41 27.48 15.19
C SER A 214 -3.09 28.99 15.29
N ALA A 215 -3.76 29.70 16.18
CA ALA A 215 -3.60 31.16 16.34
C ALA A 215 -2.15 31.56 16.71
N ASP A 216 -1.44 30.70 17.45
CA ASP A 216 -0.02 30.88 17.80
C ASP A 216 0.93 30.44 16.69
N GLY A 217 0.40 29.88 15.61
CA GLY A 217 1.14 29.39 14.47
C GLY A 217 1.96 28.11 14.72
N GLN A 218 1.83 27.44 15.86
CA GLN A 218 2.65 26.27 16.19
C GLN A 218 2.12 24.96 15.62
N GLN A 219 0.84 24.91 15.25
CA GLN A 219 0.21 23.70 14.78
C GLN A 219 -0.26 23.85 13.33
N ALA A 220 -0.05 22.82 12.53
CA ALA A 220 -0.70 22.62 11.25
C ALA A 220 -1.96 21.74 11.47
N LEU A 221 -3.13 22.26 11.08
CA LEU A 221 -4.43 21.69 11.44
C LEU A 221 -5.07 21.02 10.22
N PHE A 222 -5.05 19.70 10.19
CA PHE A 222 -5.83 18.90 9.26
C PHE A 222 -7.22 18.65 9.84
N ASN A 223 -8.15 19.56 9.57
CA ASN A 223 -9.52 19.47 10.06
C ASN A 223 -10.47 19.23 8.89
N ALA A 224 -11.09 18.06 8.86
CA ALA A 224 -12.04 17.70 7.81
C ALA A 224 -13.43 18.31 8.03
N GLY A 225 -13.69 18.98 9.19
CA GLY A 225 -15.00 19.55 9.49
C GLY A 225 -16.08 18.48 9.70
N THR A 226 -17.33 18.87 9.45
CA THR A 226 -18.49 17.96 9.53
C THR A 226 -18.86 17.50 8.11
N GLY A 227 -18.58 16.26 7.77
CA GLY A 227 -18.86 15.70 6.46
C GLY A 227 -18.89 14.18 6.48
N THR A 228 -19.09 13.59 5.32
CA THR A 228 -19.09 12.14 5.08
C THR A 228 -18.32 11.81 3.83
N GLY A 229 -17.96 10.53 3.63
CA GLY A 229 -17.24 10.08 2.45
C GLY A 229 -15.75 10.34 2.54
N VAL A 230 -15.18 11.09 1.61
CA VAL A 230 -13.73 11.33 1.50
C VAL A 230 -13.41 12.81 1.65
N ALA A 231 -12.50 13.13 2.60
CA ALA A 231 -11.92 14.46 2.71
C ALA A 231 -10.62 14.53 1.90
N VAL A 232 -10.43 15.60 1.14
CA VAL A 232 -9.26 15.82 0.30
C VAL A 232 -8.57 17.12 0.66
N PHE A 233 -7.27 17.03 0.95
CA PHE A 233 -6.37 18.17 1.14
C PHE A 233 -5.36 18.22 0.00
N GLN A 234 -5.09 19.41 -0.53
CA GLN A 234 -4.04 19.67 -1.52
C GLN A 234 -2.93 20.51 -0.88
N ILE A 235 -1.72 19.97 -0.78
CA ILE A 235 -0.56 20.62 -0.18
C ILE A 235 0.49 20.86 -1.25
N ALA A 236 0.64 22.10 -1.66
CA ALA A 236 1.57 22.49 -2.73
C ALA A 236 3.05 22.35 -2.29
N ASP A 237 3.35 22.58 -1.03
CA ASP A 237 4.69 22.46 -0.45
C ASP A 237 4.56 22.09 1.04
N LEU A 238 4.83 20.82 1.37
CA LEU A 238 4.71 20.33 2.73
C LEU A 238 5.81 20.88 3.65
N GLU A 239 7.03 21.09 3.14
CA GLU A 239 8.14 21.63 3.94
C GLU A 239 7.84 23.08 4.35
N ALA A 240 7.37 23.90 3.41
CA ALA A 240 6.95 25.27 3.69
C ALA A 240 5.74 25.31 4.63
N ALA A 241 4.74 24.45 4.43
CA ALA A 241 3.56 24.35 5.26
C ALA A 241 3.90 23.98 6.72
N LEU A 242 4.96 23.19 6.93
CA LEU A 242 5.38 22.72 8.25
C LEU A 242 6.55 23.54 8.83
N LYS A 243 7.08 24.50 8.10
CA LYS A 243 8.18 25.35 8.58
C LYS A 243 7.78 26.10 9.84
N ASN A 244 8.61 26.00 10.89
CA ASN A 244 8.39 26.59 12.20
C ASN A 244 7.14 26.05 12.93
N ARG A 245 6.64 24.86 12.56
CA ARG A 245 5.59 24.14 13.27
C ARG A 245 6.21 23.07 14.17
N SER A 246 5.49 22.75 15.24
CA SER A 246 5.89 21.68 16.16
C SER A 246 4.89 20.49 16.12
N VAL A 247 3.67 20.71 15.62
CA VAL A 247 2.61 19.70 15.65
C VAL A 247 1.83 19.66 14.34
N LEU A 248 1.62 18.45 13.83
CA LEU A 248 0.54 18.10 12.91
C LEU A 248 -0.66 17.64 13.71
N ASN A 249 -1.74 18.38 13.67
CA ASN A 249 -2.95 18.07 14.43
C ASN A 249 -4.07 17.61 13.48
N PHE A 250 -4.63 16.44 13.78
CA PHE A 250 -5.68 15.82 12.96
C PHE A 250 -6.99 15.78 13.71
N THR A 251 -8.04 16.27 13.06
CA THR A 251 -9.42 16.22 13.59
C THR A 251 -10.35 15.75 12.48
N PHE A 252 -10.79 14.50 12.57
CA PHE A 252 -11.73 13.93 11.63
C PHE A 252 -12.93 13.32 12.35
N PRO A 253 -14.17 13.66 11.96
CA PRO A 253 -15.35 12.90 12.37
C PRO A 253 -15.23 11.44 11.92
N THR A 254 -15.85 10.55 12.70
CA THR A 254 -15.93 9.11 12.35
C THR A 254 -16.72 8.85 11.08
N SER A 255 -17.53 9.83 10.65
CA SER A 255 -18.33 9.80 9.44
C SER A 255 -17.54 9.85 8.13
N TYR A 256 -16.26 10.25 8.16
CA TYR A 256 -15.41 10.14 6.98
C TYR A 256 -14.87 8.72 6.81
N ASP A 257 -14.98 8.19 5.60
CA ASP A 257 -14.44 6.89 5.22
C ASP A 257 -12.92 6.95 5.05
N ALA A 258 -12.43 8.05 4.46
CA ALA A 258 -11.00 8.29 4.28
C ALA A 258 -10.66 9.78 4.21
N VAL A 259 -9.37 10.05 4.36
CA VAL A 259 -8.75 11.36 4.17
C VAL A 259 -7.56 11.20 3.22
N ILE A 260 -7.62 11.87 2.09
CA ILE A 260 -6.53 11.93 1.12
C ILE A 260 -5.78 13.24 1.30
N ILE A 261 -4.48 13.16 1.49
CA ILE A 261 -3.59 14.32 1.57
C ILE A 261 -2.64 14.25 0.39
N ASN A 262 -2.94 14.99 -0.65
CA ASN A 262 -2.08 15.11 -1.82
C ASN A 262 -0.95 16.09 -1.51
N VAL A 263 0.28 15.65 -1.71
CA VAL A 263 1.49 16.42 -1.47
C VAL A 263 2.26 16.55 -2.77
N ALA A 264 2.38 17.79 -3.25
CA ALA A 264 3.19 18.12 -4.41
C ALA A 264 4.66 18.27 -4.03
N GLY A 265 5.52 18.22 -5.02
CA GLY A 265 6.98 18.37 -4.87
C GLY A 265 7.76 17.08 -5.13
N THR A 266 8.81 17.19 -5.93
CA THR A 266 9.64 16.04 -6.34
C THR A 266 10.57 15.53 -5.24
N SER A 267 10.86 16.36 -4.23
CA SER A 267 11.66 16.02 -3.06
C SER A 267 11.01 16.60 -1.81
N VAL A 268 10.67 15.74 -0.87
CA VAL A 268 10.03 16.13 0.40
C VAL A 268 10.90 15.67 1.57
N LYS A 269 11.25 16.61 2.44
CA LYS A 269 12.01 16.35 3.67
C LYS A 269 11.30 16.96 4.87
N LEU A 270 10.97 16.14 5.84
CA LEU A 270 10.26 16.62 7.03
C LEU A 270 11.16 17.42 7.99
N PRO A 271 10.63 18.51 8.56
CA PRO A 271 11.30 19.21 9.66
C PRO A 271 11.49 18.30 10.87
N SER A 272 12.65 18.37 11.49
CA SER A 272 12.96 17.57 12.70
C SER A 272 12.15 17.96 13.95
N SER A 273 11.48 19.10 13.93
CA SER A 273 10.65 19.60 15.04
C SER A 273 9.24 19.03 15.09
N ILE A 274 8.74 18.46 13.99
CA ILE A 274 7.33 18.11 13.85
C ILE A 274 6.95 16.85 14.64
N ASN A 275 5.80 16.85 15.30
CA ASN A 275 5.19 15.70 15.94
C ASN A 275 3.75 15.56 15.46
N PHE A 276 3.22 14.32 15.46
CA PHE A 276 1.82 14.07 15.17
C PHE A 276 0.96 14.12 16.43
N ASN A 277 -0.21 14.73 16.34
CA ASN A 277 -1.24 14.73 17.35
C ASN A 277 -2.60 14.47 16.69
N GLY A 278 -3.31 13.45 17.13
CA GLY A 278 -4.61 13.08 16.55
C GLY A 278 -5.13 11.77 17.12
N PRO A 279 -6.25 11.29 16.59
CA PRO A 279 -6.82 10.01 17.00
C PRO A 279 -5.85 8.86 16.66
N THR A 280 -5.92 7.79 17.45
CA THR A 280 -5.21 6.54 17.14
C THR A 280 -5.75 5.93 15.85
N GLY A 281 -4.90 5.22 15.11
CA GLY A 281 -5.30 4.53 13.88
C GLY A 281 -5.45 5.46 12.67
N LEU A 282 -4.71 6.56 12.60
CA LEU A 282 -4.65 7.42 11.41
C LEU A 282 -4.30 6.62 10.15
N GLY A 283 -3.44 5.60 10.27
CA GLY A 283 -3.06 4.73 9.16
C GLY A 283 -4.23 4.01 8.50
N THR A 284 -5.34 3.81 9.21
CA THR A 284 -6.53 3.15 8.66
C THR A 284 -7.39 4.05 7.80
N LYS A 285 -7.24 5.37 7.91
CA LYS A 285 -8.11 6.37 7.26
C LYS A 285 -7.35 7.39 6.41
N VAL A 286 -6.11 7.73 6.78
CA VAL A 286 -5.33 8.76 6.11
C VAL A 286 -4.38 8.14 5.10
N ILE A 287 -4.42 8.65 3.87
CA ILE A 287 -3.45 8.34 2.82
C ILE A 287 -2.73 9.64 2.46
N TRP A 288 -1.42 9.63 2.67
CA TRP A 288 -0.51 10.64 2.18
C TRP A 288 -0.07 10.25 0.77
N ASN A 289 -0.57 10.96 -0.22
CA ASN A 289 -0.26 10.74 -1.62
C ASN A 289 0.84 11.71 -2.08
N PHE A 290 2.07 11.23 -2.16
CA PHE A 290 3.23 11.97 -2.69
C PHE A 290 3.35 11.70 -4.19
N PHE A 291 2.45 12.27 -4.97
CA PHE A 291 2.14 11.84 -6.34
C PHE A 291 3.26 12.10 -7.36
N GLU A 292 4.11 13.11 -7.15
CA GLU A 292 5.24 13.41 -8.04
C GLU A 292 6.61 13.26 -7.36
N ALA A 293 6.63 12.84 -6.09
CA ALA A 293 7.87 12.75 -5.34
C ALA A 293 8.77 11.62 -5.85
N THR A 294 10.04 11.93 -6.06
CA THR A 294 11.10 10.95 -6.33
C THR A 294 11.92 10.64 -5.09
N SER A 295 11.83 11.49 -4.06
CA SER A 295 12.49 11.33 -2.76
C SER A 295 11.59 11.83 -1.63
N VAL A 296 11.43 11.00 -0.58
CA VAL A 296 10.74 11.36 0.67
C VAL A 296 11.61 10.95 1.85
N ASP A 297 12.07 11.93 2.65
CA ASP A 297 12.83 11.69 3.89
C ASP A 297 11.97 12.08 5.11
N LEU A 298 11.49 11.09 5.85
CA LEU A 298 10.69 11.29 7.06
C LEU A 298 11.54 11.68 8.27
N GLY A 299 12.86 11.73 8.14
CA GLY A 299 13.77 12.05 9.24
C GLY A 299 13.68 11.04 10.37
N SER A 300 13.74 11.54 11.61
CA SER A 300 13.70 10.72 12.84
C SER A 300 12.33 10.75 13.55
N LYS A 301 11.30 11.25 12.89
CA LYS A 301 9.97 11.38 13.50
C LYS A 301 9.08 10.19 13.16
N SER A 302 8.21 9.85 14.11
CA SER A 302 7.12 8.90 13.89
C SER A 302 6.16 9.47 12.86
N TRP A 303 5.66 8.60 11.98
CA TRP A 303 4.69 8.99 10.95
C TRP A 303 3.40 8.19 11.10
N TYR A 304 2.28 8.87 10.98
CA TYR A 304 0.96 8.28 11.07
C TYR A 304 0.18 8.55 9.79
N GLY A 305 -0.42 7.52 9.27
CA GLY A 305 -1.10 7.52 7.98
C GLY A 305 -0.38 6.65 6.97
N SER A 306 -1.16 6.03 6.09
CA SER A 306 -0.64 5.25 4.97
C SER A 306 0.08 6.16 3.97
N ILE A 307 1.13 5.67 3.34
CA ILE A 307 1.95 6.40 2.38
C ILE A 307 1.77 5.77 1.00
N LEU A 308 1.41 6.59 0.02
CA LEU A 308 1.39 6.26 -1.40
C LEU A 308 2.38 7.16 -2.14
N ALA A 309 3.55 6.64 -2.48
CA ALA A 309 4.63 7.35 -3.15
C ALA A 309 5.32 6.45 -4.18
N PRO A 310 4.60 5.97 -5.22
CA PRO A 310 5.04 4.89 -6.10
C PRO A 310 6.29 5.23 -6.92
N GLN A 311 6.65 6.51 -7.04
CA GLN A 311 7.82 6.99 -7.76
C GLN A 311 9.01 7.31 -6.83
N ALA A 312 8.80 7.35 -5.50
CA ALA A 312 9.78 7.85 -4.55
C ALA A 312 10.71 6.77 -3.98
N GLN A 313 11.93 7.19 -3.66
CA GLN A 313 12.71 6.55 -2.61
C GLN A 313 12.28 7.12 -1.26
N LEU A 314 11.80 6.25 -0.36
CA LEU A 314 11.45 6.61 1.00
C LEU A 314 12.59 6.27 1.96
N LYS A 315 12.90 7.20 2.88
CA LYS A 315 13.77 6.95 4.03
C LYS A 315 13.03 7.25 5.33
N ASN A 316 13.02 6.29 6.24
CA ASN A 316 12.53 6.48 7.60
C ASN A 316 13.58 6.07 8.64
N ASN A 317 13.67 6.83 9.74
CA ASN A 317 14.53 6.48 10.89
C ASN A 317 13.70 6.29 12.18
N ASN A 318 12.38 6.35 12.08
CA ASN A 318 11.42 6.02 13.12
C ASN A 318 10.22 5.30 12.50
N PHE A 319 9.27 4.85 13.31
CA PHE A 319 8.18 4.05 12.80
C PHE A 319 7.23 4.84 11.87
N VAL A 320 6.62 4.10 10.96
CA VAL A 320 5.45 4.50 10.19
C VAL A 320 4.29 3.60 10.60
N GLU A 321 3.16 4.18 11.01
CA GLU A 321 1.91 3.46 11.28
C GLU A 321 0.98 3.61 10.09
N GLY A 322 0.86 2.56 9.29
CA GLY A 322 0.06 2.56 8.07
C GLY A 322 0.62 1.60 7.02
N SER A 323 -0.08 1.48 5.89
CA SER A 323 0.44 0.80 4.70
C SER A 323 1.38 1.73 3.94
N VAL A 324 2.51 1.19 3.49
CA VAL A 324 3.53 1.96 2.77
C VAL A 324 3.73 1.39 1.37
N VAL A 325 3.55 2.23 0.36
CA VAL A 325 3.79 1.92 -1.06
C VAL A 325 4.82 2.90 -1.60
N VAL A 326 5.97 2.39 -2.03
CA VAL A 326 7.07 3.20 -2.53
C VAL A 326 7.83 2.51 -3.67
N ARG A 327 8.56 3.29 -4.47
CA ARG A 327 9.44 2.73 -5.49
C ARG A 327 10.62 1.96 -4.88
N SER A 328 11.32 2.57 -3.93
CA SER A 328 12.44 1.95 -3.20
C SER A 328 12.48 2.47 -1.77
N MET A 329 13.17 1.76 -0.86
CA MET A 329 13.17 2.17 0.55
C MET A 329 14.51 1.92 1.25
N ILE A 330 14.90 2.88 2.10
CA ILE A 330 15.92 2.72 3.14
C ILE A 330 15.19 2.72 4.49
N GLN A 331 14.98 1.52 5.02
CA GLN A 331 14.19 1.29 6.23
C GLN A 331 15.10 1.12 7.46
N ASN A 332 15.09 2.12 8.32
CA ASN A 332 15.74 2.07 9.64
C ASN A 332 14.72 2.09 10.79
N GLY A 333 13.47 2.43 10.52
CA GLY A 333 12.36 2.44 11.46
C GLY A 333 11.31 1.35 11.13
N GLU A 334 10.54 0.96 12.13
CA GLU A 334 9.48 -0.04 12.02
C GLU A 334 8.35 0.40 11.08
N ILE A 335 7.76 -0.52 10.31
CA ILE A 335 6.47 -0.33 9.67
C ILE A 335 5.44 -1.08 10.50
N LYS A 336 4.57 -0.32 11.17
CA LYS A 336 3.53 -0.84 12.06
C LYS A 336 2.25 -1.11 11.31
N MET A 337 1.50 -2.09 11.78
CA MET A 337 0.10 -2.26 11.38
C MET A 337 -0.71 -0.99 11.73
N GLY A 338 -1.82 -0.80 11.08
CA GLY A 338 -2.62 0.43 11.06
C GLY A 338 -2.81 0.89 9.63
N GLY A 339 -2.47 -0.01 8.69
CA GLY A 339 -2.73 0.19 7.26
C GLY A 339 -4.21 0.33 6.99
N LEU A 340 -4.54 0.72 5.77
CA LEU A 340 -5.91 0.93 5.30
C LEU A 340 -6.80 -0.19 5.82
N GLY A 341 -7.62 0.14 6.83
CA GLY A 341 -8.51 -0.81 7.46
C GLY A 341 -9.60 -1.28 6.49
N GLY A 342 -10.48 -2.13 6.96
CA GLY A 342 -11.60 -2.67 6.19
C GLY A 342 -12.65 -1.65 5.71
N SER A 343 -12.37 -0.35 5.72
CA SER A 343 -13.15 0.65 5.01
C SER A 343 -13.05 0.35 3.51
N ASN A 344 -14.19 0.11 2.89
CA ASN A 344 -14.31 -0.15 1.46
C ASN A 344 -14.02 1.11 0.64
N LEU A 345 -12.79 1.62 0.71
CA LEU A 345 -12.34 2.64 -0.25
C LEU A 345 -12.34 1.99 -1.63
N ILE A 346 -13.37 2.23 -2.37
CA ILE A 346 -13.50 1.89 -3.78
C ILE A 346 -13.71 3.18 -4.56
N VAL A 347 -13.41 3.17 -5.83
CA VAL A 347 -13.53 4.36 -6.69
C VAL A 347 -14.93 4.99 -6.63
N SER A 348 -15.97 4.20 -6.42
CA SER A 348 -17.34 4.71 -6.27
C SER A 348 -17.53 5.67 -5.07
N GLN A 349 -16.69 5.61 -4.04
CA GLN A 349 -16.74 6.53 -2.89
C GLN A 349 -16.24 7.95 -3.23
N PHE A 350 -15.54 8.12 -4.34
CA PHE A 350 -15.09 9.42 -4.84
C PHE A 350 -16.08 10.07 -5.82
N GLY A 351 -17.34 9.60 -5.85
CA GLY A 351 -18.37 10.14 -6.73
C GLY A 351 -18.35 9.60 -8.16
N GLY A 352 -17.45 8.65 -8.45
CA GLY A 352 -17.49 7.87 -9.68
C GLY A 352 -18.62 6.85 -9.62
N ALA A 353 -19.48 6.79 -10.64
CA ALA A 353 -20.41 5.69 -10.77
C ALA A 353 -19.63 4.38 -10.82
N ALA A 354 -20.06 3.36 -10.04
CA ALA A 354 -19.51 2.02 -10.21
C ALA A 354 -19.54 1.66 -11.69
N PRO A 355 -18.48 1.12 -12.28
CA PRO A 355 -18.49 0.76 -13.69
C PRO A 355 -19.64 -0.23 -13.92
N ILE A 356 -20.64 0.21 -14.63
CA ILE A 356 -21.69 -0.70 -15.11
C ILE A 356 -20.97 -1.56 -16.16
N PRO A 357 -20.92 -2.89 -16.01
CA PRO A 357 -20.31 -3.74 -17.02
C PRO A 357 -20.90 -3.37 -18.39
N GLU A 358 -20.03 -3.04 -19.34
CA GLU A 358 -20.47 -2.58 -20.65
C GLU A 358 -21.47 -3.57 -21.26
N PRO A 359 -22.49 -3.09 -22.00
CA PRO A 359 -23.46 -3.97 -22.67
C PRO A 359 -22.81 -5.07 -23.51
N ALA A 360 -21.59 -4.84 -24.01
CA ALA A 360 -20.78 -5.84 -24.72
C ALA A 360 -20.42 -7.05 -23.85
N VAL A 361 -20.10 -6.86 -22.57
CA VAL A 361 -19.78 -7.96 -21.64
C VAL A 361 -21.03 -8.79 -21.34
N TRP A 362 -22.17 -8.15 -21.14
CA TRP A 362 -23.46 -8.84 -20.99
C TRP A 362 -23.85 -9.59 -22.25
N THR A 363 -23.66 -8.99 -23.43
CA THR A 363 -23.92 -9.61 -24.73
C THR A 363 -23.01 -10.83 -24.95
N MET A 364 -21.73 -10.74 -24.66
CA MET A 364 -20.76 -11.85 -24.72
C MET A 364 -21.11 -12.97 -23.74
N MET A 365 -21.54 -12.63 -22.53
CA MET A 365 -21.93 -13.60 -21.52
C MET A 365 -23.24 -14.33 -21.95
N ILE A 366 -24.22 -13.58 -22.42
CA ILE A 366 -25.51 -14.17 -22.94
C ILE A 366 -25.25 -15.02 -24.18
N LEU A 367 -24.43 -14.58 -25.13
CA LEU A 367 -24.06 -15.34 -26.32
C LEU A 367 -23.24 -16.59 -25.94
N GLY A 368 -22.32 -16.49 -24.98
CA GLY A 368 -21.54 -17.62 -24.48
C GLY A 368 -22.41 -18.68 -23.83
N PHE A 369 -23.30 -18.31 -22.93
CA PHE A 369 -24.26 -19.26 -22.32
C PHE A 369 -25.29 -19.78 -23.31
N GLY A 370 -25.75 -18.93 -24.24
CA GLY A 370 -26.67 -19.34 -25.32
C GLY A 370 -26.04 -20.39 -26.26
N ALA A 371 -24.77 -20.20 -26.63
CA ALA A 371 -24.05 -21.15 -27.46
C ALA A 371 -23.84 -22.50 -26.74
N ILE A 372 -23.43 -22.47 -25.46
CA ILE A 372 -23.28 -23.69 -24.65
C ILE A 372 -24.63 -24.42 -24.50
N GLY A 373 -25.69 -23.69 -24.19
CA GLY A 373 -27.05 -24.25 -24.09
C GLY A 373 -27.51 -24.91 -25.37
N SER A 374 -27.23 -24.33 -26.54
CA SER A 374 -27.61 -24.88 -27.85
C SER A 374 -26.83 -26.16 -28.18
N VAL A 375 -25.55 -26.25 -27.83
CA VAL A 375 -24.71 -27.44 -28.01
C VAL A 375 -25.21 -28.61 -27.13
N ILE A 376 -25.53 -28.31 -25.86
CA ILE A 376 -26.09 -29.33 -24.95
C ILE A 376 -27.46 -29.86 -25.44
N ARG A 377 -28.30 -28.98 -25.96
CA ARG A 377 -29.62 -29.38 -26.51
C ARG A 377 -29.47 -30.25 -27.74
N ARG A 378 -28.56 -29.96 -28.67
CA ARG A 378 -28.27 -30.79 -29.85
C ARG A 378 -27.73 -32.17 -29.48
N ARG A 379 -26.91 -32.30 -28.44
CA ARG A 379 -26.42 -33.61 -27.98
C ARG A 379 -27.52 -34.48 -27.38
N ARG A 380 -28.51 -33.90 -26.68
CA ARG A 380 -29.65 -34.67 -26.13
C ARG A 380 -30.58 -35.21 -27.19
N THR A 381 -30.76 -34.55 -28.35
CA THR A 381 -31.58 -35.04 -29.47
C THR A 381 -30.87 -36.10 -30.32
N ALA A 382 -29.55 -36.21 -30.25
CA ALA A 382 -28.76 -37.24 -30.95
C ALA A 382 -28.75 -38.62 -30.24
N PHE A 383 -29.13 -38.68 -28.94
CA PHE A 383 -29.24 -39.94 -28.17
C PHE A 383 -30.69 -40.50 -28.07
N ALA A 384 -31.64 -39.87 -28.72
CA ALA A 384 -33.06 -40.26 -28.73
C ALA A 384 -33.56 -40.78 -30.12
N ARG A 385 -32.64 -41.34 -30.92
CA ARG A 385 -32.91 -42.08 -32.14
C ARG A 385 -32.20 -43.43 -32.15
#